data_27c22a789714c490f062daa019fe89a4
#
_entry.id   27c22a789714c490f062daa019fe89a4
#
_cell.length_a   1.000
_cell.length_b   1.000
_cell.length_c   1.000
_cell.angle_alpha   90.00
_cell.angle_beta   90.00
_cell.angle_gamma   90.00
#
_symmetry.space_group_name_H-M   'P 1'
#
loop_
_entity.id
_entity.type
_entity.pdbx_description
1 polymer ?
#
loop_
_entity_poly.entity_id
_entity_poly.type
_entity_poly.pdbx_seq_one_letter_code
_entity_poly.pdbx_strand_id
1 'polypeptide(L)'
;MKFLIIQKVKQEVPLEKWARVLPLQFKYFEKLEKEKLIEVDYHLIGQQGSMLIVNVDSDEALSKVIGEDPLFFHSERKIYPLTTRQIHEKQIRQLL
;
A
#
# COMPACT_ATOMS: atom_id res chain seq x y z
N MET A 1 5.90 12.28 1.72
CA MET A 1 4.42 12.13 1.69
C MET A 1 4.05 10.71 2.07
N LYS A 2 3.04 10.56 2.90
CA LYS A 2 2.60 9.25 3.36
C LYS A 2 1.26 8.89 2.76
N PHE A 3 1.12 7.61 2.39
CA PHE A 3 -0.12 7.07 1.84
C PHE A 3 -0.47 5.78 2.54
N LEU A 4 -1.75 5.63 2.85
CA LEU A 4 -2.33 4.36 3.27
C LEU A 4 -2.78 3.61 2.02
N ILE A 5 -2.33 2.38 1.88
CA ILE A 5 -2.73 1.50 0.78
C ILE A 5 -3.40 0.28 1.38
N ILE A 6 -4.65 0.06 1.03
CA ILE A 6 -5.37 -1.16 1.35
C ILE A 6 -5.53 -1.93 0.05
N GLN A 7 -4.94 -3.11 -0.03
CA GLN A 7 -4.98 -3.91 -1.25
C GLN A 7 -5.46 -5.33 -0.95
N LYS A 8 -6.23 -5.87 -1.88
CA LYS A 8 -6.80 -7.22 -1.80
C LYS A 8 -6.71 -7.89 -3.14
N VAL A 9 -6.43 -9.19 -3.14
CA VAL A 9 -6.52 -9.99 -4.35
C VAL A 9 -7.98 -10.02 -4.82
N LYS A 10 -8.22 -9.79 -6.10
CA LYS A 10 -9.55 -9.82 -6.69
C LYS A 10 -10.17 -11.20 -6.55
N GLN A 11 -11.46 -11.25 -6.24
CA GLN A 11 -12.17 -12.52 -6.01
C GLN A 11 -12.17 -13.45 -7.23
N GLU A 12 -12.21 -12.89 -8.42
CA GLU A 12 -12.22 -13.66 -9.67
C GLU A 12 -10.85 -14.26 -10.03
N VAL A 13 -9.79 -13.91 -9.33
CA VAL A 13 -8.46 -14.47 -9.59
C VAL A 13 -8.33 -15.82 -8.90
N PRO A 14 -8.07 -16.91 -9.65
CA PRO A 14 -7.92 -18.23 -9.03
C PRO A 14 -6.77 -18.28 -8.05
N LEU A 15 -6.94 -19.07 -6.99
CA LEU A 15 -5.92 -19.28 -5.97
C LEU A 15 -4.56 -19.64 -6.58
N GLU A 16 -4.55 -20.52 -7.57
CA GLU A 16 -3.32 -20.98 -8.21
C GLU A 16 -2.52 -19.85 -8.87
N LYS A 17 -3.19 -18.83 -9.37
CA LYS A 17 -2.52 -17.69 -10.02
C LYS A 17 -1.82 -16.81 -9.02
N TRP A 18 -2.55 -16.32 -8.01
CA TRP A 18 -1.94 -15.37 -7.07
C TRP A 18 -1.04 -16.05 -6.04
N ALA A 19 -1.31 -17.32 -5.67
CA ALA A 19 -0.50 -18.02 -4.70
C ALA A 19 0.94 -18.27 -5.19
N ARG A 20 1.12 -18.45 -6.49
CA ARG A 20 2.45 -18.59 -7.08
C ARG A 20 3.26 -17.30 -7.02
N VAL A 21 2.58 -16.18 -7.10
CA VAL A 21 3.21 -14.86 -7.13
C VAL A 21 3.43 -14.31 -5.73
N LEU A 22 2.68 -14.80 -4.75
CA LEU A 22 2.72 -14.29 -3.38
C LEU A 22 4.12 -14.27 -2.75
N PRO A 23 4.96 -15.31 -2.88
CA PRO A 23 6.33 -15.25 -2.36
C PRO A 23 7.17 -14.12 -2.97
N LEU A 24 6.91 -13.78 -4.23
CA LEU A 24 7.59 -12.65 -4.89
C LEU A 24 7.14 -11.32 -4.29
N GLN A 25 5.87 -11.20 -3.93
CA GLN A 25 5.36 -10.01 -3.25
C GLN A 25 5.99 -9.85 -1.87
N PHE A 26 6.17 -10.94 -1.12
CA PHE A 26 6.84 -10.90 0.18
C PHE A 26 8.27 -10.36 0.06
N LYS A 27 9.02 -10.82 -0.93
CA LYS A 27 10.37 -10.33 -1.20
C LYS A 27 10.36 -8.86 -1.61
N TYR A 28 9.38 -8.46 -2.41
CA TYR A 28 9.22 -7.09 -2.84
C TYR A 28 8.98 -6.16 -1.64
N PHE A 29 8.08 -6.55 -0.73
CA PHE A 29 7.80 -5.77 0.48
C PHE A 29 9.01 -5.70 1.40
N GLU A 30 9.78 -6.79 1.55
CA GLU A 30 11.03 -6.78 2.31
C GLU A 30 12.01 -5.76 1.73
N LYS A 31 12.14 -5.72 0.42
CA LYS A 31 12.99 -4.74 -0.26
C LYS A 31 12.54 -3.31 0.05
N LEU A 32 11.25 -3.04 -0.06
CA LEU A 32 10.71 -1.71 0.22
C LEU A 32 10.89 -1.30 1.68
N GLU A 33 10.79 -2.25 2.61
CA GLU A 33 11.07 -2.00 4.03
C GLU A 33 12.52 -1.62 4.25
N LYS A 34 13.46 -2.33 3.63
CA LYS A 34 14.89 -2.02 3.69
C LYS A 34 15.22 -0.66 3.11
N GLU A 35 14.51 -0.24 2.08
CA GLU A 35 14.63 1.07 1.47
C GLU A 35 13.88 2.16 2.24
N LYS A 36 13.22 1.78 3.34
CA LYS A 36 12.41 2.67 4.20
C LYS A 36 11.22 3.31 3.47
N LEU A 37 10.73 2.66 2.42
CA LEU A 37 9.55 3.10 1.69
C LEU A 37 8.26 2.60 2.35
N ILE A 38 8.29 1.44 3.01
CA ILE A 38 7.18 0.92 3.81
C ILE A 38 7.48 1.18 5.29
N GLU A 39 6.60 1.89 5.97
CA GLU A 39 6.68 2.13 7.40
C GLU A 39 5.84 1.15 8.20
N VAL A 40 4.70 0.72 7.64
CA VAL A 40 3.74 -0.18 8.29
C VAL A 40 3.29 -1.19 7.26
N ASP A 41 3.24 -2.46 7.67
CA ASP A 41 2.82 -3.57 6.83
C ASP A 41 2.09 -4.58 7.69
N TYR A 42 0.77 -4.69 7.49
CA TYR A 42 -0.08 -5.67 8.16
C TYR A 42 -0.89 -6.46 7.14
N HIS A 43 -1.04 -7.75 7.42
CA HIS A 43 -1.94 -8.61 6.66
C HIS A 43 -3.36 -8.52 7.22
N LEU A 44 -4.35 -8.55 6.33
CA LEU A 44 -5.76 -8.55 6.72
C LEU A 44 -6.20 -9.96 7.11
N ILE A 45 -6.62 -10.15 8.35
CA ILE A 45 -7.08 -11.46 8.83
C ILE A 45 -8.36 -11.86 8.09
N GLY A 46 -8.39 -13.10 7.60
CA GLY A 46 -9.56 -13.65 6.90
C GLY A 46 -9.70 -13.23 5.45
N GLN A 47 -8.73 -12.47 4.92
CA GLN A 47 -8.72 -12.00 3.55
C GLN A 47 -7.32 -12.11 2.97
N GLN A 48 -7.22 -12.22 1.65
CA GLN A 48 -5.92 -12.15 0.99
C GLN A 48 -5.62 -10.71 0.62
N GLY A 49 -5.01 -10.00 1.55
CA GLY A 49 -4.72 -8.59 1.36
C GLY A 49 -3.85 -8.01 2.46
N SER A 50 -3.46 -6.78 2.26
CA SER A 50 -2.53 -6.06 3.12
C SER A 50 -2.98 -4.62 3.34
N MET A 51 -2.54 -4.07 4.46
CA MET A 51 -2.61 -2.64 4.75
C MET A 51 -1.20 -2.13 4.89
N LEU A 52 -0.82 -1.18 4.06
CA LEU A 52 0.52 -0.59 4.04
C LEU A 52 0.44 0.90 4.31
N ILE A 53 1.44 1.43 5.01
CA ILE A 53 1.73 2.86 4.99
C ILE A 53 3.07 3.03 4.30
N VAL A 54 3.06 3.74 3.17
CA VAL A 54 4.26 4.02 2.39
C VAL A 54 4.63 5.49 2.51
N ASN A 55 5.92 5.76 2.52
CA ASN A 55 6.46 7.11 2.54
C ASN A 55 7.29 7.31 1.27
N VAL A 56 6.83 8.19 0.41
CA VAL A 56 7.45 8.48 -0.89
C VAL A 56 7.52 9.98 -1.12
N ASP A 57 8.44 10.39 -1.99
CA ASP A 57 8.71 11.83 -2.23
C ASP A 57 7.83 12.43 -3.32
N SER A 58 7.19 11.61 -4.14
CA SER A 58 6.44 12.08 -5.31
C SER A 58 5.36 11.09 -5.73
N ASP A 59 4.44 11.56 -6.56
CA ASP A 59 3.43 10.72 -7.18
C ASP A 59 4.06 9.68 -8.11
N GLU A 60 5.16 10.03 -8.78
CA GLU A 60 5.89 9.09 -9.62
C GLU A 60 6.47 7.95 -8.81
N ALA A 61 7.06 8.26 -7.64
CA ALA A 61 7.57 7.23 -6.74
C ALA A 61 6.45 6.33 -6.21
N LEU A 62 5.28 6.90 -5.91
CA LEU A 62 4.11 6.12 -5.48
C LEU A 62 3.66 5.17 -6.59
N SER A 63 3.54 5.68 -7.81
CA SER A 63 3.15 4.86 -8.98
C SER A 63 4.12 3.71 -9.21
N LYS A 64 5.41 3.97 -9.03
CA LYS A 64 6.43 2.94 -9.17
C LYS A 64 6.29 1.85 -8.10
N VAL A 65 6.11 2.25 -6.84
CA VAL A 65 5.92 1.30 -5.73
C VAL A 65 4.73 0.39 -5.99
N ILE A 66 3.61 0.96 -6.42
CA ILE A 66 2.39 0.22 -6.71
C ILE A 66 2.55 -0.65 -7.96
N GLY A 67 3.09 -0.08 -9.03
CA GLY A 67 3.17 -0.74 -10.33
C GLY A 67 4.17 -1.90 -10.40
N GLU A 68 5.19 -1.89 -9.56
CA GLU A 68 6.19 -2.96 -9.49
C GLU A 68 5.78 -4.10 -8.53
N ASP A 69 4.66 -3.97 -7.83
CA ASP A 69 4.13 -5.04 -7.00
C ASP A 69 3.80 -6.25 -7.89
N PRO A 70 4.36 -7.44 -7.59
CA PRO A 70 4.09 -8.65 -8.40
C PRO A 70 2.61 -9.02 -8.51
N LEU A 71 1.77 -8.60 -7.55
CA LEU A 71 0.32 -8.83 -7.61
C LEU A 71 -0.47 -7.63 -8.16
N PHE A 72 0.21 -6.70 -8.84
CA PHE A 72 -0.43 -5.47 -9.34
C PHE A 72 -1.70 -5.76 -10.15
N PHE A 73 -1.61 -6.65 -11.14
CA PHE A 73 -2.75 -6.95 -12.03
C PHE A 73 -3.82 -7.83 -11.40
N HIS A 74 -3.52 -8.48 -10.27
CA HIS A 74 -4.43 -9.41 -9.59
C HIS A 74 -5.07 -8.83 -8.35
N SER A 75 -4.80 -7.56 -8.05
CA SER A 75 -5.27 -6.91 -6.82
C SER A 75 -6.04 -5.63 -7.14
N GLU A 76 -6.98 -5.31 -6.28
CA GLU A 76 -7.60 -4.00 -6.23
C GLU A 76 -7.05 -3.22 -5.05
N ARG A 77 -7.01 -1.90 -5.16
CA ARG A 77 -6.39 -1.02 -4.16
C ARG A 77 -7.25 0.18 -3.88
N LYS A 78 -7.20 0.60 -2.61
CA LYS A 78 -7.67 1.91 -2.19
C LYS A 78 -6.48 2.65 -1.61
N ILE A 79 -6.26 3.87 -2.05
CA ILE A 79 -5.11 4.69 -1.69
C ILE A 79 -5.61 5.98 -1.07
N TYR A 80 -5.11 6.29 0.13
CA TYR A 80 -5.49 7.49 0.87
C TYR A 80 -4.22 8.28 1.22
N PRO A 81 -4.11 9.54 0.78
CA PRO A 81 -3.05 10.41 1.28
C PRO A 81 -3.27 10.70 2.76
N LEU A 82 -2.18 10.75 3.50
CA LEU A 82 -2.23 10.93 4.94
C LEU A 82 -1.57 12.26 5.34
N THR A 83 -2.12 12.88 6.36
CA THR A 83 -1.50 14.00 7.03
C THR A 83 -1.60 13.80 8.55
N THR A 84 -0.90 14.62 9.33
CA THR A 84 -0.99 14.54 10.78
C THR A 84 -2.27 15.19 11.28
N ARG A 85 -2.74 14.75 12.45
CA ARG A 85 -3.88 15.40 13.10
C ARG A 85 -3.60 16.87 13.37
N GLN A 86 -2.38 17.23 13.73
CA GLN A 86 -1.99 18.61 14.03
C GLN A 86 -2.15 19.52 12.80
N ILE A 87 -1.72 19.05 11.63
CA ILE A 87 -1.90 19.79 10.38
C ILE A 87 -3.38 19.94 10.07
N HIS A 88 -4.15 18.86 10.20
CA HIS A 88 -5.58 18.87 9.94
C HIS A 88 -6.31 19.85 10.89
N GLU A 89 -6.02 19.82 12.19
CA GLU A 89 -6.60 20.74 13.16
C GLU A 89 -6.31 22.21 12.79
N LYS A 90 -5.09 22.49 12.39
CA LYS A 90 -4.69 23.84 11.99
C LYS A 90 -5.49 24.31 10.77
N GLN A 91 -5.66 23.44 9.77
CA GLN A 91 -6.44 23.75 8.59
C GLN A 91 -7.91 24.02 8.90
N ILE A 92 -8.49 23.22 9.78
CA ILE A 92 -9.90 23.40 10.19
C ILE A 92 -10.08 24.72 10.96
N ARG A 93 -9.15 25.06 11.85
CA ARG A 93 -9.20 26.33 12.58
C ARG A 93 -9.12 27.54 11.66
N GLN A 94 -8.39 27.45 10.56
CA GLN A 94 -8.30 28.52 9.57
C GLN A 94 -9.61 28.72 8.80
N LEU A 95 -10.46 27.69 8.73
CA LEU A 95 -11.77 27.76 8.08
C LEU A 95 -12.86 28.39 8.97
N LEU A 96 -12.62 28.43 10.28
CA LEU A 96 -13.56 28.97 11.27
C LEU A 96 -13.21 30.40 11.60
#